data_74898300c31209bc66b47c58da0b60a5
#
_entry.id   74898300c31209bc66b47c58da0b60a5
#
_cell.length_a   1.000
_cell.length_b   1.000
_cell.length_c   1.000
_cell.angle_alpha   90.00
_cell.angle_beta   90.00
_cell.angle_gamma   90.00
#
_symmetry.space_group_name_H-M   'P 1'
#
loop_
_entity.id
_entity.type
_entity.pdbx_description
1 polymer ?
#
loop_
_entity_poly.entity_id
_entity_poly.type
_entity_poly.pdbx_seq_one_letter_code
_entity_poly.pdbx_strand_id
1 'polypeptide(L)'
;QLKSITPNFEFSLEQTDEKANGNVFAMMLLSIVLFYAIYFCAYQVSSSITTEKTSKIIETLVTSTSPKTIVLGKTLGIGIVGLLQMILLVGTALISAKTFLEPGILDSIIDVSKITPYLGIITIIYFIFGYFEYALLYALTGSTVSKPEDILSANGPVASLAVIGFYLSYFTMMNPTS
;
A
#
# COMPACT_ATOMS: atom_id res chain seq x y z
N GLN A 1 -38.90 -7.99 -36.07
CA GLN A 1 -38.43 -8.73 -34.85
C GLN A 1 -36.99 -8.40 -34.43
N LEU A 2 -36.14 -7.90 -35.31
CA LEU A 2 -34.75 -7.53 -35.00
C LEU A 2 -34.61 -6.18 -34.28
N LYS A 3 -35.57 -5.29 -34.45
CA LYS A 3 -35.52 -3.92 -33.89
C LYS A 3 -35.84 -3.80 -32.40
N SER A 4 -36.34 -4.88 -31.78
CA SER A 4 -36.65 -4.92 -30.34
C SER A 4 -35.52 -5.50 -29.47
N ILE A 5 -34.46 -6.03 -30.08
CA ILE A 5 -33.35 -6.67 -29.37
C ILE A 5 -32.16 -5.70 -29.18
N THR A 6 -32.02 -4.73 -30.09
CA THR A 6 -30.89 -3.77 -30.09
C THR A 6 -30.86 -2.83 -28.86
N PRO A 7 -31.98 -2.27 -28.36
CA PRO A 7 -31.93 -1.36 -27.22
C PRO A 7 -31.48 -2.05 -25.91
N ASN A 8 -31.86 -3.32 -25.73
CA ASN A 8 -31.49 -4.08 -24.55
C ASN A 8 -30.01 -4.52 -24.56
N PHE A 9 -29.46 -4.73 -25.76
CA PHE A 9 -28.08 -5.13 -25.90
C PHE A 9 -27.12 -3.96 -25.62
N GLU A 10 -27.41 -2.78 -26.17
CA GLU A 10 -26.64 -1.55 -25.93
C GLU A 10 -26.68 -1.15 -24.45
N PHE A 11 -27.86 -1.19 -23.81
CA PHE A 11 -27.99 -0.89 -22.39
C PHE A 11 -27.24 -1.89 -21.49
N SER A 12 -27.22 -3.18 -21.83
CA SER A 12 -26.47 -4.18 -21.08
C SER A 12 -24.95 -4.04 -21.26
N LEU A 13 -24.46 -3.62 -22.42
CA LEU A 13 -23.05 -3.33 -22.65
C LEU A 13 -22.59 -2.09 -21.87
N GLU A 14 -23.37 -1.01 -21.92
CA GLU A 14 -23.09 0.23 -21.19
C GLU A 14 -23.03 -0.01 -19.68
N GLN A 15 -23.96 -0.76 -19.10
CA GLN A 15 -23.92 -1.13 -17.69
C GLN A 15 -22.70 -2.03 -17.34
N THR A 16 -22.28 -2.87 -18.28
CA THR A 16 -21.13 -3.75 -18.06
C THR A 16 -19.83 -2.95 -18.07
N ASP A 17 -19.71 -1.97 -18.97
CA ASP A 17 -18.53 -1.10 -19.08
C ASP A 17 -18.43 -0.15 -17.87
N GLU A 18 -19.55 0.41 -17.40
CA GLU A 18 -19.57 1.28 -16.22
C GLU A 18 -19.16 0.54 -14.94
N LYS A 19 -19.65 -0.69 -14.75
CA LYS A 19 -19.25 -1.55 -13.63
C LYS A 19 -17.79 -2.02 -13.74
N ALA A 20 -17.29 -2.27 -14.95
CA ALA A 20 -15.89 -2.60 -15.16
C ALA A 20 -14.99 -1.42 -14.78
N ASN A 21 -15.34 -0.20 -15.19
CA ASN A 21 -14.62 1.02 -14.84
C ASN A 21 -14.63 1.32 -13.33
N GLY A 22 -15.74 1.10 -12.64
CA GLY A 22 -15.83 1.23 -11.18
C GLY A 22 -14.89 0.27 -10.43
N ASN A 23 -14.75 -0.97 -10.90
CA ASN A 23 -13.82 -1.92 -10.30
C ASN A 23 -12.35 -1.52 -10.51
N VAL A 24 -12.00 -1.00 -11.70
CA VAL A 24 -10.65 -0.50 -11.99
C VAL A 24 -10.32 0.66 -11.05
N PHE A 25 -11.25 1.58 -10.86
CA PHE A 25 -11.07 2.70 -9.94
C PHE A 25 -10.86 2.25 -8.48
N ALA A 26 -11.65 1.29 -8.00
CA ALA A 26 -11.48 0.72 -6.66
C ALA A 26 -10.11 0.05 -6.48
N MET A 27 -9.66 -0.72 -7.48
CA MET A 27 -8.34 -1.35 -7.46
C MET A 27 -7.21 -0.31 -7.49
N MET A 28 -7.37 0.78 -8.24
CA MET A 28 -6.43 1.91 -8.23
C MET A 28 -6.32 2.55 -6.85
N LEU A 29 -7.44 2.84 -6.19
CA LEU A 29 -7.45 3.40 -4.84
C LEU A 29 -6.77 2.46 -3.84
N LEU A 30 -7.08 1.16 -3.91
CA LEU A 30 -6.47 0.16 -3.04
C LEU A 30 -4.95 0.07 -3.26
N SER A 31 -4.49 0.11 -4.52
CA SER A 31 -3.06 0.07 -4.84
C SER A 31 -2.32 1.33 -4.35
N ILE A 32 -2.95 2.50 -4.43
CA ILE A 32 -2.42 3.75 -3.88
C ILE A 32 -2.27 3.65 -2.36
N VAL A 33 -3.32 3.20 -1.67
CA VAL A 33 -3.30 3.03 -0.21
C VAL A 33 -2.21 2.03 0.20
N LEU A 34 -2.12 0.90 -0.49
CA LEU A 34 -1.12 -0.13 -0.24
C LEU A 34 0.31 0.41 -0.45
N PHE A 35 0.54 1.12 -1.56
CA PHE A 35 1.83 1.74 -1.86
C PHE A 35 2.26 2.72 -0.76
N TYR A 36 1.39 3.65 -0.39
CA TYR A 36 1.70 4.63 0.66
C TYR A 36 1.90 3.97 2.02
N ALA A 37 1.12 2.95 2.37
CA ALA A 37 1.27 2.23 3.62
C ALA A 37 2.64 1.54 3.70
N ILE A 38 3.04 0.82 2.65
CA ILE A 38 4.35 0.14 2.57
C ILE A 38 5.48 1.17 2.61
N TYR A 39 5.40 2.21 1.77
CA TYR A 39 6.41 3.25 1.68
C TYR A 39 6.64 3.96 3.02
N PHE A 40 5.56 4.37 3.69
CA PHE A 40 5.63 5.10 4.96
C PHE A 40 6.18 4.24 6.09
N CYS A 41 5.74 2.98 6.18
CA CYS A 41 6.24 2.05 7.19
C CYS A 41 7.72 1.71 6.97
N ALA A 42 8.11 1.46 5.73
CA ALA A 42 9.50 1.17 5.39
C ALA A 42 10.42 2.39 5.67
N TYR A 43 9.97 3.60 5.33
CA TYR A 43 10.69 4.84 5.69
C TYR A 43 10.90 4.98 7.20
N GLN A 44 9.93 4.62 8.03
CA GLN A 44 10.05 4.65 9.49
C GLN A 44 11.15 3.71 9.99
N VAL A 45 11.39 2.57 9.33
CA VAL A 45 12.50 1.67 9.66
C VAL A 45 13.84 2.39 9.48
N SER A 46 14.06 3.04 8.32
CA SER A 46 15.27 3.83 8.07
C SER A 46 15.45 4.92 9.11
N SER A 47 14.41 5.71 9.36
CA SER A 47 14.44 6.82 10.33
C SER A 47 14.76 6.33 11.75
N SER A 48 14.15 5.22 12.17
CA SER A 48 14.39 4.62 13.49
C SER A 48 15.84 4.16 13.66
N ILE A 49 16.40 3.49 12.64
CA ILE A 49 17.79 3.00 12.66
C ILE A 49 18.77 4.18 12.72
N THR A 50 18.56 5.20 11.89
CA THR A 50 19.42 6.39 11.85
C THR A 50 19.38 7.15 13.19
N THR A 51 18.19 7.36 13.76
CA THR A 51 18.03 8.07 15.04
C THR A 51 18.75 7.36 16.18
N GLU A 52 18.68 6.05 16.26
CA GLU A 52 19.38 5.30 17.32
C GLU A 52 20.89 5.28 17.10
N LYS A 53 21.35 5.24 15.86
CA LYS A 53 22.79 5.32 15.55
C LYS A 53 23.35 6.69 15.96
N THR A 54 22.63 7.76 15.67
CA THR A 54 23.08 9.13 15.96
C THR A 54 22.99 9.48 17.45
N SER A 55 22.04 8.90 18.18
CA SER A 55 21.89 9.08 19.63
C SER A 55 22.79 8.17 20.48
N LYS A 56 23.67 7.36 19.87
CA LYS A 56 24.54 6.37 20.52
C LYS A 56 23.80 5.29 21.34
N ILE A 57 22.47 5.23 21.27
CA ILE A 57 21.66 4.19 21.92
C ILE A 57 22.05 2.81 21.37
N ILE A 58 22.42 2.73 20.10
CA ILE A 58 22.92 1.49 19.47
C ILE A 58 24.11 0.90 20.24
N GLU A 59 25.04 1.71 20.75
CA GLU A 59 26.21 1.23 21.48
C GLU A 59 25.77 0.46 22.73
N THR A 60 24.76 0.94 23.45
CA THR A 60 24.21 0.27 24.64
C THR A 60 23.37 -0.97 24.28
N LEU A 61 22.59 -0.91 23.17
CA LEU A 61 21.77 -2.03 22.72
C LEU A 61 22.60 -3.23 22.22
N VAL A 62 23.71 -2.97 21.52
CA VAL A 62 24.58 -4.02 20.97
C VAL A 62 25.32 -4.78 22.08
N THR A 63 25.52 -4.20 23.25
CA THR A 63 26.08 -4.92 24.42
C THR A 63 25.12 -5.97 24.99
N SER A 64 23.81 -5.79 24.74
CA SER A 64 22.76 -6.67 25.30
C SER A 64 22.18 -7.65 24.28
N THR A 65 22.23 -7.34 22.95
CA THR A 65 21.63 -8.18 21.92
C THR A 65 22.33 -8.00 20.57
N SER A 66 22.07 -8.91 19.63
CA SER A 66 22.70 -8.82 18.31
C SER A 66 22.05 -7.73 17.42
N PRO A 67 22.84 -7.04 16.55
CA PRO A 67 22.31 -6.04 15.63
C PRO A 67 21.20 -6.58 14.72
N LYS A 68 21.28 -7.84 14.33
CA LYS A 68 20.23 -8.50 13.52
C LYS A 68 18.91 -8.57 14.27
N THR A 69 18.93 -8.91 15.55
CA THR A 69 17.72 -8.99 16.38
C THR A 69 17.07 -7.63 16.56
N ILE A 70 17.87 -6.55 16.70
CA ILE A 70 17.38 -5.18 16.80
C ILE A 70 16.64 -4.78 15.51
N VAL A 71 17.29 -4.96 14.36
CA VAL A 71 16.70 -4.59 13.06
C VAL A 71 15.43 -5.41 12.79
N LEU A 72 15.46 -6.71 13.01
CA LEU A 72 14.29 -7.58 12.82
C LEU A 72 13.15 -7.21 13.77
N GLY A 73 13.42 -6.98 15.02
CA GLY A 73 12.41 -6.58 16.02
C GLY A 73 11.72 -5.26 15.65
N LYS A 74 12.49 -4.27 15.18
CA LYS A 74 11.94 -3.00 14.70
C LYS A 74 11.11 -3.17 13.43
N THR A 75 11.65 -3.88 12.45
CA THR A 75 10.93 -4.15 11.21
C THR A 75 9.61 -4.85 11.51
N LEU A 76 9.59 -5.86 12.36
CA LEU A 76 8.35 -6.54 12.75
C LEU A 76 7.39 -5.60 13.49
N GLY A 77 7.89 -4.83 14.47
CA GLY A 77 7.06 -3.92 15.26
C GLY A 77 6.42 -2.83 14.39
N ILE A 78 7.18 -2.16 13.53
CA ILE A 78 6.68 -1.14 12.61
C ILE A 78 5.72 -1.76 11.59
N GLY A 79 6.00 -2.96 11.08
CA GLY A 79 5.13 -3.66 10.15
C GLY A 79 3.76 -4.03 10.74
N ILE A 80 3.73 -4.51 11.98
CA ILE A 80 2.46 -4.81 12.69
C ILE A 80 1.64 -3.54 12.89
N VAL A 81 2.26 -2.46 13.34
CA VAL A 81 1.58 -1.17 13.51
C VAL A 81 1.07 -0.64 12.16
N GLY A 82 1.86 -0.75 11.10
CA GLY A 82 1.48 -0.36 9.75
C GLY A 82 0.30 -1.16 9.19
N LEU A 83 0.29 -2.48 9.39
CA LEU A 83 -0.84 -3.34 9.05
C LEU A 83 -2.11 -2.90 9.78
N LEU A 84 -2.02 -2.67 11.08
CA LEU A 84 -3.15 -2.24 11.89
C LEU A 84 -3.67 -0.88 11.43
N GLN A 85 -2.78 0.05 11.14
CA GLN A 85 -3.12 1.37 10.58
C GLN A 85 -3.82 1.26 9.23
N MET A 86 -3.34 0.39 8.33
CA MET A 86 -3.96 0.16 7.03
C MET A 86 -5.38 -0.40 7.18
N ILE A 87 -5.57 -1.40 8.04
CA ILE A 87 -6.89 -1.99 8.31
C ILE A 87 -7.85 -0.95 8.89
N LEU A 88 -7.39 -0.13 9.84
CA LEU A 88 -8.19 0.94 10.43
C LEU A 88 -8.55 2.00 9.38
N LEU A 89 -7.62 2.40 8.51
CA LEU A 89 -7.86 3.40 7.47
C LEU A 89 -8.91 2.90 6.47
N VAL A 90 -8.76 1.70 5.96
CA VAL A 90 -9.73 1.10 5.02
C VAL A 90 -11.07 0.89 5.70
N GLY A 91 -11.08 0.37 6.93
CA GLY A 91 -12.30 0.14 7.70
C GLY A 91 -13.07 1.45 7.98
N THR A 92 -12.38 2.49 8.44
CA THR A 92 -13.01 3.80 8.68
C THR A 92 -13.48 4.44 7.39
N ALA A 93 -12.75 4.31 6.28
CA ALA A 93 -13.18 4.82 4.99
C ALA A 93 -14.48 4.17 4.51
N LEU A 94 -14.59 2.84 4.62
CA LEU A 94 -15.79 2.09 4.24
C LEU A 94 -16.98 2.42 5.14
N ILE A 95 -16.78 2.53 6.45
CA ILE A 95 -17.84 2.92 7.41
C ILE A 95 -18.31 4.34 7.12
N SER A 96 -17.38 5.28 6.92
CA SER A 96 -17.70 6.68 6.60
C SER A 96 -18.47 6.79 5.28
N ALA A 97 -18.04 6.07 4.25
CA ALA A 97 -18.70 6.05 2.97
C ALA A 97 -20.15 5.54 3.10
N LYS A 98 -20.37 4.46 3.84
CA LYS A 98 -21.72 3.94 4.12
C LYS A 98 -22.62 4.90 4.91
N THR A 99 -22.03 5.71 5.79
CA THR A 99 -22.79 6.57 6.72
C THR A 99 -23.11 7.93 6.11
N PHE A 100 -22.19 8.49 5.31
CA PHE A 100 -22.29 9.87 4.83
C PHE A 100 -22.62 10.00 3.35
N LEU A 101 -22.44 8.96 2.54
CA LEU A 101 -22.85 8.97 1.15
C LEU A 101 -24.33 8.56 1.02
N GLU A 102 -25.02 9.17 0.03
CA GLU A 102 -26.40 8.76 -0.29
C GLU A 102 -26.44 7.30 -0.74
N PRO A 103 -27.55 6.57 -0.41
CA PRO A 103 -27.71 5.18 -0.83
C PRO A 103 -27.55 5.04 -2.35
N GLY A 104 -26.65 4.17 -2.77
CA GLY A 104 -26.36 3.89 -4.18
C GLY A 104 -25.13 4.62 -4.76
N ILE A 105 -24.66 5.71 -4.17
CA ILE A 105 -23.43 6.38 -4.64
C ILE A 105 -22.21 5.47 -4.44
N LEU A 106 -22.11 4.82 -3.29
CA LEU A 106 -21.01 3.89 -3.02
C LEU A 106 -21.01 2.72 -4.01
N ASP A 107 -22.19 2.16 -4.29
CA ASP A 107 -22.36 1.02 -5.20
C ASP A 107 -22.12 1.40 -6.68
N SER A 108 -22.26 2.69 -7.04
CA SER A 108 -21.91 3.19 -8.37
C SER A 108 -20.40 3.39 -8.55
N ILE A 109 -19.68 3.71 -7.47
CA ILE A 109 -18.22 3.95 -7.51
C ILE A 109 -17.45 2.65 -7.29
N ILE A 110 -17.90 1.81 -6.36
CA ILE A 110 -17.25 0.57 -5.95
C ILE A 110 -18.31 -0.53 -5.85
N ASP A 111 -18.15 -1.60 -6.62
CA ASP A 111 -18.97 -2.79 -6.45
C ASP A 111 -18.60 -3.50 -5.16
N VAL A 112 -19.26 -3.11 -4.06
CA VAL A 112 -19.00 -3.64 -2.71
C VAL A 112 -19.19 -5.16 -2.64
N SER A 113 -20.01 -5.74 -3.53
CA SER A 113 -20.24 -7.20 -3.59
C SER A 113 -18.99 -7.98 -4.02
N LYS A 114 -18.04 -7.31 -4.67
CA LYS A 114 -16.75 -7.89 -5.10
C LYS A 114 -15.63 -7.75 -4.07
N ILE A 115 -15.86 -7.01 -2.98
CA ILE A 115 -14.94 -6.96 -1.84
C ILE A 115 -15.10 -8.27 -1.06
N THR A 116 -14.46 -9.31 -1.56
CA THR A 116 -14.47 -10.62 -0.93
C THR A 116 -13.43 -10.70 0.19
N PRO A 117 -13.63 -11.56 1.22
CA PRO A 117 -12.57 -11.83 2.22
C PRO A 117 -11.25 -12.27 1.57
N TYR A 118 -11.32 -12.92 0.41
CA TYR A 118 -10.17 -13.33 -0.39
C TYR A 118 -9.31 -12.13 -0.84
N LEU A 119 -9.95 -11.05 -1.31
CA LEU A 119 -9.24 -9.81 -1.67
C LEU A 119 -8.51 -9.21 -0.45
N GLY A 120 -9.14 -9.22 0.73
CA GLY A 120 -8.53 -8.76 1.96
C GLY A 120 -7.29 -9.58 2.35
N ILE A 121 -7.39 -10.91 2.27
CA ILE A 121 -6.26 -11.81 2.58
C ILE A 121 -5.11 -11.56 1.60
N ILE A 122 -5.38 -11.47 0.30
CA ILE A 122 -4.36 -11.19 -0.72
C ILE A 122 -3.70 -9.84 -0.45
N THR A 123 -4.46 -8.80 -0.14
CA THR A 123 -3.93 -7.47 0.17
C THR A 123 -2.98 -7.50 1.37
N ILE A 124 -3.32 -8.25 2.42
CA ILE A 124 -2.46 -8.44 3.59
C ILE A 124 -1.17 -9.17 3.20
N ILE A 125 -1.26 -10.22 2.39
CA ILE A 125 -0.09 -10.97 1.91
C ILE A 125 0.83 -10.05 1.11
N TYR A 126 0.30 -9.28 0.15
CA TYR A 126 1.08 -8.31 -0.64
C TYR A 126 1.69 -7.22 0.23
N PHE A 127 0.95 -6.73 1.23
CA PHE A 127 1.51 -5.77 2.20
C PHE A 127 2.71 -6.38 2.93
N ILE A 128 2.60 -7.59 3.46
CA ILE A 128 3.67 -8.24 4.23
C ILE A 128 4.92 -8.38 3.36
N PHE A 129 4.80 -8.98 2.17
CA PHE A 129 5.96 -9.18 1.29
C PHE A 129 6.57 -7.86 0.82
N GLY A 130 5.76 -6.94 0.31
CA GLY A 130 6.23 -5.64 -0.15
C GLY A 130 6.84 -4.81 0.98
N TYR A 131 6.23 -4.83 2.17
CA TYR A 131 6.78 -4.15 3.33
C TYR A 131 8.16 -4.71 3.73
N PHE A 132 8.31 -6.03 3.83
CA PHE A 132 9.59 -6.64 4.19
C PHE A 132 10.69 -6.33 3.18
N GLU A 133 10.40 -6.40 1.88
CA GLU A 133 11.33 -6.06 0.83
C GLU A 133 11.84 -4.61 0.97
N TYR A 134 10.93 -3.65 1.03
CA TYR A 134 11.30 -2.25 1.17
C TYR A 134 11.90 -1.93 2.54
N ALA A 135 11.42 -2.54 3.62
CA ALA A 135 11.98 -2.35 4.96
C ALA A 135 13.45 -2.76 5.05
N LEU A 136 13.85 -3.84 4.38
CA LEU A 136 15.26 -4.26 4.30
C LEU A 136 16.11 -3.26 3.52
N LEU A 137 15.62 -2.76 2.39
CA LEU A 137 16.32 -1.73 1.61
C LEU A 137 16.45 -0.43 2.39
N TYR A 138 15.40 0.00 3.06
CA TYR A 138 15.42 1.20 3.91
C TYR A 138 16.25 1.01 5.19
N ALA A 139 16.31 -0.20 5.74
CA ALA A 139 17.23 -0.50 6.84
C ALA A 139 18.69 -0.38 6.41
N LEU A 140 19.00 -0.84 5.19
CA LEU A 140 20.34 -0.71 4.62
C LEU A 140 20.71 0.76 4.45
N THR A 141 19.89 1.56 3.78
CA THR A 141 20.16 3.00 3.58
C THR A 141 20.24 3.74 4.91
N GLY A 142 19.33 3.50 5.86
CA GLY A 142 19.38 4.09 7.19
C GLY A 142 20.65 3.77 7.98
N SER A 143 21.20 2.57 7.78
CA SER A 143 22.46 2.18 8.43
C SER A 143 23.69 2.92 7.91
N THR A 144 23.65 3.41 6.66
CA THR A 144 24.76 4.17 6.05
C THR A 144 24.81 5.64 6.49
N VAL A 145 23.68 6.20 6.92
CA VAL A 145 23.54 7.60 7.29
C VAL A 145 24.13 7.88 8.67
N SER A 146 24.77 9.02 8.81
CA SER A 146 25.39 9.47 10.08
C SER A 146 24.66 10.67 10.71
N LYS A 147 23.78 11.34 9.98
CA LYS A 147 22.97 12.47 10.46
C LYS A 147 21.52 12.32 10.01
N PRO A 148 20.54 12.63 10.88
CA PRO A 148 19.12 12.53 10.52
C PRO A 148 18.73 13.36 9.29
N GLU A 149 19.42 14.49 9.04
CA GLU A 149 19.13 15.36 7.91
C GLU A 149 19.43 14.69 6.55
N ASP A 150 20.35 13.72 6.52
CA ASP A 150 20.77 13.03 5.30
C ASP A 150 19.86 11.83 4.93
N ILE A 151 18.88 11.47 5.77
CA ILE A 151 17.98 10.32 5.56
C ILE A 151 17.26 10.42 4.23
N LEU A 152 16.72 11.59 3.88
CA LEU A 152 15.97 11.78 2.64
C LEU A 152 16.85 11.53 1.41
N SER A 153 18.08 12.04 1.43
CA SER A 153 19.04 11.84 0.34
C SER A 153 19.46 10.38 0.21
N ALA A 154 19.74 9.71 1.32
CA ALA A 154 20.15 8.31 1.34
C ALA A 154 19.02 7.37 0.89
N ASN A 155 17.78 7.69 1.23
CA ASN A 155 16.60 6.93 0.84
C ASN A 155 16.14 7.21 -0.60
N GLY A 156 16.66 8.26 -1.25
CA GLY A 156 16.29 8.69 -2.60
C GLY A 156 16.28 7.55 -3.64
N PRO A 157 17.36 6.77 -3.78
CA PRO A 157 17.41 5.66 -4.74
C PRO A 157 16.32 4.61 -4.50
N VAL A 158 16.07 4.22 -3.24
CA VAL A 158 15.03 3.24 -2.89
C VAL A 158 13.63 3.82 -3.16
N ALA A 159 13.43 5.10 -2.80
CA ALA A 159 12.19 5.82 -3.08
C ALA A 159 11.91 5.89 -4.59
N SER A 160 12.93 6.19 -5.40
CA SER A 160 12.82 6.23 -6.86
C SER A 160 12.44 4.86 -7.44
N LEU A 161 13.05 3.79 -6.95
CA LEU A 161 12.73 2.43 -7.36
C LEU A 161 11.26 2.08 -7.03
N ALA A 162 10.79 2.44 -5.84
CA ALA A 162 9.41 2.23 -5.42
C ALA A 162 8.41 2.98 -6.32
N VAL A 163 8.69 4.26 -6.62
CA VAL A 163 7.87 5.09 -7.49
C VAL A 163 7.81 4.55 -8.91
N ILE A 164 8.96 4.16 -9.48
CA ILE A 164 9.03 3.54 -10.81
C ILE A 164 8.21 2.25 -10.84
N GLY A 165 8.38 1.36 -9.86
CA GLY A 165 7.62 0.13 -9.74
C GLY A 165 6.11 0.37 -9.65
N PHE A 166 5.69 1.38 -8.88
CA PHE A 166 4.29 1.79 -8.77
C PHE A 166 3.72 2.26 -10.12
N TYR A 167 4.43 3.13 -10.84
CA TYR A 167 3.98 3.61 -12.16
C TYR A 167 3.95 2.49 -13.21
N LEU A 168 4.89 1.56 -13.21
CA LEU A 168 4.87 0.40 -14.10
C LEU A 168 3.65 -0.49 -13.82
N SER A 169 3.36 -0.76 -12.55
CA SER A 169 2.17 -1.52 -12.15
C SER A 169 0.88 -0.82 -12.57
N TYR A 170 0.81 0.51 -12.39
CA TYR A 170 -0.32 1.32 -12.81
C TYR A 170 -0.53 1.30 -14.32
N PHE A 171 0.56 1.43 -15.10
CA PHE A 171 0.51 1.37 -16.56
C PHE A 171 0.00 0.00 -17.06
N THR A 172 0.50 -1.10 -16.47
CA THR A 172 0.05 -2.46 -16.80
C THR A 172 -1.43 -2.66 -16.49
N MET A 173 -1.92 -2.08 -15.40
CA MET A 173 -3.33 -2.15 -15.01
C MET A 173 -4.25 -1.42 -16.00
N MET A 174 -3.79 -0.31 -16.57
CA MET A 174 -4.55 0.45 -17.60
C MET A 174 -4.51 -0.21 -18.98
N ASN A 175 -3.51 -1.05 -19.24
CA ASN A 175 -3.30 -1.71 -20.53
C ASN A 175 -3.14 -3.23 -20.35
N PRO A 176 -4.19 -3.97 -19.99
CA PRO A 176 -4.09 -5.40 -19.64
C PRO A 176 -3.74 -6.32 -20.82
N THR A 177 -3.70 -5.79 -22.04
CA THR A 177 -3.39 -6.54 -23.28
C THR A 177 -2.00 -6.28 -23.85
N SER A 178 -1.17 -5.48 -23.16
CA SER A 178 0.20 -5.17 -23.61
C SER A 178 1.24 -6.17 -23.06
#